data_0b694c07e9187b0ae973b08ee96783ba
#
_entry.id   0b694c07e9187b0ae973b08ee96783ba
#
_cell.length_a   1.000
_cell.length_b   1.000
_cell.length_c   1.000
_cell.angle_alpha   90.00
_cell.angle_beta   90.00
_cell.angle_gamma   90.00
#
_symmetry.space_group_name_H-M   'P 1'
#
loop_
_entity.id
_entity.type
_entity.pdbx_description
1 polymer ?
#
loop_
_entity_poly.entity_id
_entity_poly.type
_entity_poly.pdbx_seq_one_letter_code
_entity_poly.pdbx_strand_id
1 'polypeptide(L)'
;RIPHSDSMCLVEKIHQLQMKYKEKFNIYMRQMGAITGDFSLPPATLFYLFISHPAYNSLLKDCEEEYKDVSDLEKEFSTALSRAKKFVPNYNVPEICTFFSGFAEYIAADSSTVYISLEYFLGADYENYKYVDGIYDYMIPNLKREKIVPDALYNWTCSEYTLQKEGGNLLD
;
A
#
# COMPACT_ATOMS: atom_id res chain seq x y z
N ARG A 1 22.25 -12.10 -12.85
CA ARG A 1 21.55 -12.98 -13.83
C ARG A 1 20.71 -13.96 -13.04
N ILE A 2 19.39 -13.91 -13.20
CA ILE A 2 18.46 -14.88 -12.57
C ILE A 2 18.74 -16.25 -13.18
N PRO A 3 18.87 -17.33 -12.40
CA PRO A 3 18.92 -18.70 -12.93
C PRO A 3 17.69 -18.96 -13.81
N HIS A 4 17.87 -19.63 -14.94
CA HIS A 4 16.83 -19.74 -15.99
C HIS A 4 15.55 -20.46 -15.48
N SER A 5 15.66 -21.41 -14.57
CA SER A 5 14.54 -22.11 -13.93
C SER A 5 13.71 -21.19 -13.02
N ASP A 6 14.38 -20.31 -12.25
CA ASP A 6 13.72 -19.42 -11.30
C ASP A 6 13.06 -18.23 -12.02
N SER A 7 13.64 -17.80 -13.16
CA SER A 7 13.05 -16.73 -13.96
C SER A 7 11.74 -17.14 -14.62
N MET A 8 11.62 -18.37 -15.13
CA MET A 8 10.35 -18.85 -15.71
C MET A 8 9.24 -18.94 -14.66
N CYS A 9 9.56 -19.49 -13.48
CA CYS A 9 8.60 -19.58 -12.36
C CYS A 9 8.15 -18.17 -11.90
N LEU A 10 9.08 -17.21 -11.85
CA LEU A 10 8.77 -15.83 -11.48
C LEU A 10 7.87 -15.16 -12.52
N VAL A 11 8.17 -15.29 -13.81
CA VAL A 11 7.36 -14.74 -14.90
C VAL A 11 5.93 -15.29 -14.85
N GLU A 12 5.77 -16.59 -14.63
CA GLU A 12 4.45 -17.23 -14.54
C GLU A 12 3.65 -16.72 -13.33
N LYS A 13 4.30 -16.58 -12.15
CA LYS A 13 3.66 -16.03 -10.96
C LYS A 13 3.26 -14.56 -11.15
N ILE A 14 4.11 -13.76 -11.76
CA ILE A 14 3.80 -12.36 -12.09
C ILE A 14 2.60 -12.29 -13.05
N HIS A 15 2.55 -13.14 -14.06
CA HIS A 15 1.39 -13.21 -14.95
C HIS A 15 0.09 -13.58 -14.22
N GLN A 16 0.15 -14.55 -13.30
CA GLN A 16 -0.99 -14.93 -12.47
C GLN A 16 -1.45 -13.75 -11.58
N LEU A 17 -0.52 -13.02 -10.97
CA LEU A 17 -0.83 -11.81 -10.20
C LEU A 17 -1.47 -10.73 -11.07
N GLN A 18 -0.93 -10.49 -12.26
CA GLN A 18 -1.49 -9.53 -13.21
C GLN A 18 -2.92 -9.89 -13.61
N MET A 19 -3.19 -11.16 -13.90
CA MET A 19 -4.54 -11.64 -14.23
C MET A 19 -5.50 -11.51 -13.04
N LYS A 20 -5.03 -11.79 -11.83
CA LYS A 20 -5.83 -11.74 -10.60
C LYS A 20 -6.15 -10.31 -10.18
N TYR A 21 -5.16 -9.42 -10.19
CA TYR A 21 -5.28 -8.08 -9.60
C TYR A 21 -5.45 -6.95 -10.64
N LYS A 22 -5.26 -7.25 -11.94
CA LYS A 22 -5.52 -6.31 -13.05
C LYS A 22 -4.93 -4.90 -12.82
N GLU A 23 -5.82 -3.92 -12.68
CA GLU A 23 -5.46 -2.50 -12.51
C GLU A 23 -4.62 -2.26 -11.24
N LYS A 24 -4.94 -2.95 -10.14
CA LYS A 24 -4.18 -2.88 -8.89
C LYS A 24 -2.72 -3.36 -9.06
N PHE A 25 -2.52 -4.38 -9.88
CA PHE A 25 -1.18 -4.84 -10.25
C PHE A 25 -0.42 -3.75 -11.02
N ASN A 26 -1.07 -3.05 -11.94
CA ASN A 26 -0.43 -1.98 -12.72
C ASN A 26 -0.02 -0.81 -11.81
N ILE A 27 -0.87 -0.42 -10.84
CA ILE A 27 -0.54 0.59 -9.83
C ILE A 27 0.69 0.18 -9.03
N TYR A 28 0.70 -1.07 -8.55
CA TYR A 28 1.84 -1.63 -7.82
C TYR A 28 3.12 -1.61 -8.64
N MET A 29 3.07 -2.01 -9.92
CA MET A 29 4.23 -2.03 -10.80
C MET A 29 4.78 -0.63 -11.13
N ARG A 30 3.94 0.40 -11.16
CA ARG A 30 4.41 1.79 -11.28
C ARG A 30 5.25 2.21 -10.07
N GLN A 31 4.87 1.82 -8.88
CA GLN A 31 5.65 2.09 -7.66
C GLN A 31 6.99 1.34 -7.68
N MET A 32 7.02 0.08 -8.13
CA MET A 32 8.27 -0.65 -8.35
C MET A 32 9.19 0.07 -9.35
N GLY A 33 8.65 0.61 -10.44
CA GLY A 33 9.39 1.42 -11.40
C GLY A 33 9.98 2.68 -10.77
N ALA A 34 9.24 3.34 -9.87
CA ALA A 34 9.72 4.50 -9.13
C ALA A 34 10.90 4.17 -8.20
N ILE A 35 10.86 3.03 -7.52
CA ILE A 35 11.94 2.56 -6.64
C ILE A 35 13.21 2.24 -7.43
N THR A 36 13.08 1.57 -8.56
CA THR A 36 14.24 1.18 -9.40
C THR A 36 14.76 2.31 -10.28
N GLY A 37 13.99 3.38 -10.44
CA GLY A 37 14.29 4.49 -11.34
C GLY A 37 14.18 4.14 -12.83
N ASP A 38 13.68 2.97 -13.18
CA ASP A 38 13.55 2.51 -14.56
C ASP A 38 12.19 1.87 -14.84
N PHE A 39 11.31 2.64 -15.46
CA PHE A 39 9.95 2.21 -15.83
C PHE A 39 9.93 1.34 -17.11
N SER A 40 11.06 1.18 -17.80
CA SER A 40 11.14 0.40 -19.04
C SER A 40 11.40 -1.08 -18.80
N LEU A 41 11.78 -1.47 -17.59
CA LEU A 41 12.09 -2.85 -17.26
C LEU A 41 10.83 -3.73 -17.24
N PRO A 42 10.93 -4.98 -17.71
CA PRO A 42 9.82 -5.94 -17.61
C PRO A 42 9.40 -6.15 -16.15
N PRO A 43 8.09 -6.33 -15.87
CA PRO A 43 7.57 -6.54 -14.52
C PRO A 43 8.31 -7.59 -13.69
N ALA A 44 8.66 -8.72 -14.30
CA ALA A 44 9.40 -9.78 -13.62
C ALA A 44 10.82 -9.35 -13.21
N THR A 45 11.47 -8.50 -14.01
CA THR A 45 12.79 -7.95 -13.70
C THR A 45 12.71 -6.96 -12.55
N LEU A 46 11.75 -6.03 -12.61
CA LEU A 46 11.49 -5.07 -11.52
C LEU A 46 11.23 -5.78 -10.19
N PHE A 47 10.35 -6.76 -10.22
CA PHE A 47 10.00 -7.54 -9.03
C PHE A 47 11.20 -8.30 -8.48
N TYR A 48 11.99 -8.93 -9.36
CA TYR A 48 13.20 -9.64 -8.95
C TYR A 48 14.23 -8.71 -8.30
N LEU A 49 14.50 -7.56 -8.89
CA LEU A 49 15.45 -6.58 -8.34
C LEU A 49 14.99 -6.14 -6.95
N PHE A 50 13.70 -5.89 -6.80
CA PHE A 50 13.10 -5.46 -5.54
C PHE A 50 13.25 -6.52 -4.44
N ILE A 51 12.76 -7.74 -4.67
CA ILE A 51 12.80 -8.82 -3.66
C ILE A 51 14.20 -9.37 -3.39
N SER A 52 15.15 -9.18 -4.33
CA SER A 52 16.53 -9.61 -4.17
C SER A 52 17.39 -8.61 -3.41
N HIS A 53 16.90 -7.38 -3.20
CA HIS A 53 17.63 -6.39 -2.43
C HIS A 53 17.57 -6.76 -0.94
N PRO A 54 18.74 -6.90 -0.25
CA PRO A 54 18.78 -7.41 1.13
C PRO A 54 17.91 -6.61 2.11
N ALA A 55 17.91 -5.27 1.98
CA ALA A 55 17.12 -4.41 2.87
C ALA A 55 15.61 -4.63 2.69
N TYR A 56 15.12 -4.73 1.44
CA TYR A 56 13.71 -5.00 1.17
C TYR A 56 13.30 -6.43 1.57
N ASN A 57 14.20 -7.40 1.41
CA ASN A 57 13.92 -8.77 1.84
C ASN A 57 13.79 -8.89 3.37
N SER A 58 14.63 -8.16 4.14
CA SER A 58 14.50 -8.10 5.60
C SER A 58 13.19 -7.42 6.01
N LEU A 59 12.91 -6.25 5.43
CA LEU A 59 11.70 -5.48 5.72
C LEU A 59 10.42 -6.27 5.39
N LEU A 60 10.41 -7.02 4.27
CA LEU A 60 9.28 -7.87 3.90
C LEU A 60 9.03 -8.96 4.95
N LYS A 61 10.10 -9.59 5.49
CA LYS A 61 9.97 -10.57 6.56
C LYS A 61 9.40 -9.97 7.85
N ASP A 62 9.83 -8.76 8.20
CA ASP A 62 9.30 -8.04 9.35
C ASP A 62 7.79 -7.75 9.18
N CYS A 63 7.38 -7.35 7.96
CA CYS A 63 5.96 -7.19 7.63
C CYS A 63 5.18 -8.51 7.68
N GLU A 64 5.72 -9.60 7.12
CA GLU A 64 5.08 -10.93 7.15
C GLU A 64 4.92 -11.45 8.59
N GLU A 65 5.87 -11.16 9.47
CA GLU A 65 5.79 -11.52 10.88
C GLU A 65 4.71 -10.73 11.60
N GLU A 66 4.71 -9.39 11.48
CA GLU A 66 3.76 -8.49 12.15
C GLU A 66 2.32 -8.72 11.66
N TYR A 67 2.14 -8.96 10.37
CA TYR A 67 0.83 -9.06 9.72
C TYR A 67 0.42 -10.49 9.35
N LYS A 68 0.90 -11.50 10.08
CA LYS A 68 0.44 -12.89 9.95
C LYS A 68 -1.06 -13.04 10.14
N ASP A 69 -1.63 -12.27 11.05
CA ASP A 69 -3.06 -12.18 11.31
C ASP A 69 -3.49 -10.70 11.18
N VAL A 70 -4.46 -10.46 10.35
CA VAL A 70 -5.06 -9.14 10.10
C VAL A 70 -6.55 -9.10 10.45
N SER A 71 -7.06 -10.10 11.16
CA SER A 71 -8.48 -10.23 11.51
C SER A 71 -9.00 -9.08 12.37
N ASP A 72 -8.13 -8.48 13.19
CA ASP A 72 -8.42 -7.27 13.97
C ASP A 72 -8.64 -6.06 13.04
N LEU A 73 -7.79 -5.87 12.05
CA LEU A 73 -7.91 -4.79 11.05
C LEU A 73 -9.17 -4.98 10.21
N GLU A 74 -9.47 -6.18 9.74
CA GLU A 74 -10.69 -6.49 8.99
C GLU A 74 -11.96 -6.11 9.79
N LYS A 75 -11.98 -6.46 11.08
CA LYS A 75 -13.07 -6.12 11.99
C LYS A 75 -13.18 -4.61 12.22
N GLU A 76 -12.06 -3.93 12.39
CA GLU A 76 -12.02 -2.49 12.62
C GLU A 76 -12.48 -1.74 11.37
N PHE A 77 -11.99 -2.08 10.18
CA PHE A 77 -12.45 -1.53 8.90
C PHE A 77 -13.95 -1.76 8.71
N SER A 78 -14.43 -2.98 8.91
CA SER A 78 -15.86 -3.32 8.78
C SER A 78 -16.72 -2.46 9.70
N THR A 79 -16.29 -2.26 10.94
CA THR A 79 -16.99 -1.44 11.92
C THR A 79 -16.99 0.03 11.52
N ALA A 80 -15.85 0.57 11.15
CA ALA A 80 -15.70 1.98 10.81
C ALA A 80 -16.45 2.34 9.51
N LEU A 81 -16.35 1.51 8.47
CA LEU A 81 -17.07 1.70 7.20
C LEU A 81 -18.59 1.56 7.38
N SER A 82 -19.03 0.64 8.24
CA SER A 82 -20.46 0.50 8.58
C SER A 82 -21.00 1.74 9.29
N ARG A 83 -20.19 2.38 10.16
CA ARG A 83 -20.54 3.66 10.79
C ARG A 83 -20.58 4.79 9.77
N ALA A 84 -19.54 4.92 8.94
CA ALA A 84 -19.50 5.95 7.89
C ALA A 84 -20.77 5.90 7.01
N LYS A 85 -21.16 4.71 6.56
CA LYS A 85 -22.37 4.51 5.75
C LYS A 85 -23.66 4.93 6.44
N LYS A 86 -23.72 4.91 7.78
CA LYS A 86 -24.91 5.38 8.53
C LYS A 86 -25.00 6.90 8.61
N PHE A 87 -23.85 7.59 8.65
CA PHE A 87 -23.81 9.04 8.87
C PHE A 87 -23.67 9.84 7.59
N VAL A 88 -23.13 9.23 6.53
CA VAL A 88 -22.90 9.89 5.24
C VAL A 88 -23.83 9.28 4.19
N PRO A 89 -24.84 10.02 3.70
CA PRO A 89 -25.69 9.55 2.61
C PRO A 89 -24.84 9.22 1.37
N ASN A 90 -25.15 8.09 0.74
CA ASN A 90 -24.44 7.62 -0.46
C ASN A 90 -22.92 7.42 -0.28
N TYR A 91 -22.48 7.14 0.95
CA TYR A 91 -21.08 6.85 1.23
C TYR A 91 -20.57 5.72 0.33
N ASN A 92 -19.58 6.03 -0.50
CA ASN A 92 -18.88 5.04 -1.30
C ASN A 92 -17.94 4.24 -0.38
N VAL A 93 -18.16 2.94 -0.30
CA VAL A 93 -17.34 2.04 0.55
C VAL A 93 -16.17 1.53 -0.29
N PRO A 94 -14.93 1.90 0.06
CA PRO A 94 -13.78 1.46 -0.71
C PRO A 94 -13.48 -0.02 -0.50
N GLU A 95 -12.85 -0.62 -1.48
CA GLU A 95 -12.10 -1.85 -1.28
C GLU A 95 -10.77 -1.52 -0.56
N ILE A 96 -10.38 -2.34 0.39
CA ILE A 96 -9.11 -2.18 1.10
C ILE A 96 -8.09 -3.15 0.49
N CYS A 97 -6.96 -2.62 0.05
CA CYS A 97 -5.86 -3.38 -0.53
C CYS A 97 -4.57 -3.08 0.23
N THR A 98 -4.03 -4.07 0.90
CA THR A 98 -2.71 -3.96 1.54
C THR A 98 -1.62 -4.43 0.59
N PHE A 99 -0.45 -3.81 0.65
CA PHE A 99 0.69 -4.17 -0.17
C PHE A 99 2.00 -3.81 0.53
N PHE A 100 3.12 -4.14 -0.10
CA PHE A 100 4.45 -3.81 0.35
C PHE A 100 5.13 -2.95 -0.72
N SER A 101 5.45 -1.70 -0.40
CA SER A 101 6.00 -0.72 -1.34
C SER A 101 7.50 -0.47 -1.18
N GLY A 102 8.12 -0.93 -0.10
CA GLY A 102 9.48 -0.57 0.25
C GLY A 102 9.63 0.91 0.60
N PHE A 103 8.63 1.49 1.25
CA PHE A 103 8.51 2.91 1.63
C PHE A 103 8.32 3.87 0.45
N ALA A 104 7.89 3.40 -0.72
CA ALA A 104 7.63 4.28 -1.86
C ALA A 104 6.30 5.03 -1.75
N GLU A 105 5.30 4.46 -1.09
CA GLU A 105 3.96 5.03 -0.92
C GLU A 105 3.42 4.72 0.47
N TYR A 106 2.85 5.69 1.14
CA TYR A 106 2.26 5.52 2.47
C TYR A 106 0.86 4.91 2.39
N ILE A 107 -0.08 5.72 1.95
CA ILE A 107 -1.47 5.34 1.66
C ILE A 107 -1.89 6.09 0.40
N ALA A 108 -2.41 5.37 -0.57
CA ALA A 108 -2.99 5.92 -1.79
C ALA A 108 -4.47 5.53 -1.91
N ALA A 109 -5.25 6.31 -2.64
CA ALA A 109 -6.63 5.98 -2.96
C ALA A 109 -6.93 6.29 -4.44
N ASP A 110 -7.72 5.45 -5.05
CA ASP A 110 -8.38 5.73 -6.34
C ASP A 110 -9.90 5.84 -6.13
N SER A 111 -10.68 5.83 -7.20
CA SER A 111 -12.15 5.98 -7.14
C SER A 111 -12.88 4.84 -6.41
N SER A 112 -12.22 3.75 -6.07
CA SER A 112 -12.85 2.54 -5.53
C SER A 112 -12.04 1.80 -4.47
N THR A 113 -10.75 2.10 -4.35
CA THR A 113 -9.82 1.31 -3.53
C THR A 113 -8.90 2.21 -2.73
N VAL A 114 -8.65 1.82 -1.49
CA VAL A 114 -7.57 2.37 -0.65
C VAL A 114 -6.42 1.37 -0.61
N TYR A 115 -5.24 1.83 -0.94
CA TYR A 115 -3.99 1.06 -0.96
C TYR A 115 -3.15 1.43 0.26
N ILE A 116 -2.75 0.44 1.06
CA ILE A 116 -2.07 0.66 2.35
C ILE A 116 -0.74 -0.08 2.34
N SER A 117 0.35 0.64 2.51
CA SER A 117 1.68 0.05 2.64
C SER A 117 1.94 -0.34 4.09
N LEU A 118 1.98 -1.64 4.35
CA LEU A 118 2.02 -2.17 5.72
C LEU A 118 3.35 -1.86 6.44
N GLU A 119 4.43 -1.71 5.72
CA GLU A 119 5.75 -1.41 6.28
C GLU A 119 5.84 -0.07 7.01
N TYR A 120 4.94 0.86 6.73
CA TYR A 120 4.84 2.11 7.49
C TYR A 120 4.22 1.96 8.88
N PHE A 121 3.72 0.78 9.22
CA PHE A 121 2.96 0.56 10.46
C PHE A 121 3.53 -0.59 11.31
N LEU A 122 4.85 -0.80 11.24
CA LEU A 122 5.55 -1.86 12.00
C LEU A 122 5.74 -1.54 13.48
N GLY A 123 5.34 -0.34 13.92
CA GLY A 123 5.43 0.10 15.32
C GLY A 123 6.42 1.25 15.51
N ALA A 124 6.14 2.07 16.53
CA ALA A 124 6.97 3.24 16.82
C ALA A 124 8.42 2.88 17.22
N ASP A 125 8.64 1.66 17.66
CA ASP A 125 9.94 1.14 18.08
C ASP A 125 10.74 0.47 16.94
N TYR A 126 10.19 0.47 15.71
CA TYR A 126 10.87 -0.10 14.57
C TYR A 126 12.08 0.75 14.17
N GLU A 127 13.27 0.27 14.50
CA GLU A 127 14.51 1.06 14.42
C GLU A 127 14.88 1.51 13.01
N ASN A 128 14.46 0.75 11.97
CA ASN A 128 14.84 1.03 10.59
C ASN A 128 14.19 2.30 10.03
N TYR A 129 13.12 2.83 10.64
CA TYR A 129 12.52 4.09 10.21
C TYR A 129 13.50 5.26 10.17
N LYS A 130 14.49 5.27 11.05
CA LYS A 130 15.53 6.31 11.12
C LYS A 130 16.42 6.38 9.88
N TYR A 131 16.41 5.34 9.06
CA TYR A 131 17.24 5.23 7.84
C TYR A 131 16.43 5.39 6.56
N VAL A 132 15.13 5.67 6.67
CA VAL A 132 14.23 5.85 5.53
C VAL A 132 14.09 7.33 5.21
N ASP A 133 14.49 7.71 4.00
CA ASP A 133 14.31 9.08 3.53
C ASP A 133 12.82 9.44 3.52
N GLY A 134 12.50 10.64 4.05
CA GLY A 134 11.12 11.12 4.13
C GLY A 134 10.36 10.70 5.39
N ILE A 135 10.90 9.81 6.23
CA ILE A 135 10.35 9.54 7.56
C ILE A 135 11.10 10.40 8.59
N TYR A 136 10.38 11.31 9.22
CA TYR A 136 10.93 12.22 10.23
C TYR A 136 10.54 11.77 11.65
N ASP A 137 11.35 12.10 12.64
CA ASP A 137 11.17 11.69 14.05
C ASP A 137 9.76 11.98 14.58
N TYR A 138 9.14 13.09 14.19
CA TYR A 138 7.78 13.45 14.61
C TYR A 138 6.69 12.53 14.04
N MET A 139 6.97 11.82 12.95
CA MET A 139 6.04 10.88 12.31
C MET A 139 6.04 9.52 13.01
N ILE A 140 7.21 9.08 13.48
CA ILE A 140 7.46 7.73 14.00
C ILE A 140 6.44 7.29 15.08
N PRO A 141 6.04 8.13 16.06
CA PRO A 141 5.05 7.76 17.06
C PRO A 141 3.68 7.35 16.50
N ASN A 142 3.38 7.74 15.26
CA ASN A 142 2.14 7.41 14.58
C ASN A 142 2.28 6.23 13.59
N LEU A 143 3.49 5.75 13.30
CA LEU A 143 3.74 4.63 12.40
C LEU A 143 3.51 3.29 13.12
N LYS A 144 2.28 3.02 13.50
CA LYS A 144 1.88 1.85 14.27
C LYS A 144 0.53 1.30 13.84
N ARG A 145 0.33 0.01 14.08
CA ARG A 145 -0.83 -0.77 13.63
C ARG A 145 -2.18 -0.10 13.89
N GLU A 146 -2.37 0.54 15.04
CA GLU A 146 -3.61 1.18 15.43
C GLU A 146 -3.93 2.44 14.59
N LYS A 147 -2.96 2.90 13.80
CA LYS A 147 -3.15 4.04 12.89
C LYS A 147 -3.58 3.64 11.49
N ILE A 148 -3.49 2.36 11.13
CA ILE A 148 -3.84 1.89 9.78
C ILE A 148 -5.26 2.31 9.40
N VAL A 149 -6.25 1.97 10.21
CA VAL A 149 -7.66 2.23 9.89
C VAL A 149 -7.99 3.73 9.90
N PRO A 150 -7.62 4.51 10.93
CA PRO A 150 -7.85 5.96 10.92
C PRO A 150 -7.21 6.67 9.73
N ASP A 151 -5.95 6.36 9.41
CA ASP A 151 -5.21 7.04 8.36
C ASP A 151 -5.72 6.64 6.96
N ALA A 152 -6.08 5.37 6.77
CA ALA A 152 -6.70 4.91 5.53
C ALA A 152 -8.05 5.59 5.27
N LEU A 153 -8.91 5.68 6.28
CA LEU A 153 -10.21 6.33 6.15
C LEU A 153 -10.09 7.85 5.99
N TYR A 154 -9.11 8.46 6.62
CA TYR A 154 -8.81 9.87 6.41
C TYR A 154 -8.40 10.13 4.94
N ASN A 155 -7.45 9.36 4.41
CA ASN A 155 -7.03 9.45 3.01
C ASN A 155 -8.19 9.23 2.04
N TRP A 156 -9.00 8.20 2.28
CA TRP A 156 -10.19 7.93 1.48
C TRP A 156 -11.15 9.10 1.46
N THR A 157 -11.47 9.63 2.63
CA THR A 157 -12.39 10.76 2.75
C THR A 157 -11.85 11.99 2.03
N CYS A 158 -10.57 12.29 2.18
CA CYS A 158 -9.94 13.41 1.47
C CYS A 158 -9.99 13.23 -0.05
N SER A 159 -9.73 12.02 -0.57
CA SER A 159 -9.77 11.76 -2.01
C SER A 159 -11.20 11.90 -2.58
N GLU A 160 -12.20 11.37 -1.90
CA GLU A 160 -13.62 11.49 -2.30
C GLU A 160 -14.07 12.97 -2.33
N TYR A 161 -13.70 13.75 -1.31
CA TYR A 161 -14.02 15.19 -1.29
C TYR A 161 -13.29 15.97 -2.38
N THR A 162 -12.08 15.61 -2.73
CA THR A 162 -11.31 16.28 -3.80
C THR A 162 -11.92 15.95 -5.16
N LEU A 163 -12.28 14.69 -5.42
CA LEU A 163 -12.95 14.28 -6.66
C LEU A 163 -14.32 14.93 -6.86
N GLN A 164 -15.07 15.17 -5.76
CA GLN A 164 -16.33 15.89 -5.83
C GLN A 164 -16.17 17.39 -6.09
N LYS A 165 -15.03 17.98 -5.71
CA LYS A 165 -14.75 19.42 -5.87
C LYS A 165 -14.29 19.81 -7.27
N GLU A 166 -13.72 18.93 -8.04
CA GLU A 166 -13.41 19.21 -9.46
C GLU A 166 -14.65 19.45 -10.31
N GLY A 167 -15.86 19.18 -9.76
CA GLY A 167 -17.16 19.49 -10.34
C GLY A 167 -17.94 20.65 -9.72
N GLY A 168 -17.43 21.33 -8.68
CA GLY A 168 -18.14 22.42 -7.99
C GLY A 168 -17.21 23.39 -7.27
N ASN A 169 -17.35 24.68 -7.53
CA ASN A 169 -16.66 25.75 -6.78
C ASN A 169 -17.03 25.71 -5.30
N LEU A 170 -16.02 25.77 -4.42
CA LEU A 170 -16.16 25.78 -2.96
C LEU A 170 -16.41 27.16 -2.36
N LEU A 171 -16.81 28.12 -3.17
CA LEU A 171 -17.02 29.52 -2.77
C LEU A 171 -18.38 30.07 -3.26
N ASP A 172 -19.41 29.22 -3.36
CA ASP A 172 -20.79 29.66 -3.48
C ASP A 172 -21.62 29.24 -2.27
#